data_a1192c86297c4be5311560677fe52652
#
_entry.id   a1192c86297c4be5311560677fe52652
#
_cell.length_a   1.000
_cell.length_b   1.000
_cell.length_c   1.000
_cell.angle_alpha   90.00
_cell.angle_beta   90.00
_cell.angle_gamma   90.00
#
_symmetry.space_group_name_H-M   'P 1'
#
loop_
_entity.id
_entity.type
_entity.pdbx_description
1 polymer ?
#
loop_
_entity_poly.entity_id
_entity_poly.type
_entity_poly.pdbx_seq_one_letter_code
_entity_poly.pdbx_strand_id
1 'polypeptide(L)'
;MRFLFLACVAGGFATGVASKPVCKTPEPDWRQDVTPADVTRLHEVRESFVKALAQARAGDHGKDVAREGLLLDPDAAIDGAALPVGDYHCRTIKLGSQSVSGPSFVSYPALDCRVTANGKVSRFVRVNGLQRPTGTLYPASVRQQVFLGTLVLSDETRALNYGRDTDRNMIGAVERIGPRRWRMVLPYPRFDSTLDVIDLVPAN
;
A
#
# COMPACT_ATOMS: atom_id res chain seq x y z
N MET A 1 30.11 -10.76 6.13
CA MET A 1 30.56 -9.55 6.85
C MET A 1 31.61 -8.86 6.00
N ARG A 2 31.23 -7.84 5.24
CA ARG A 2 32.20 -7.05 4.44
C ARG A 2 32.02 -5.59 4.85
N PHE A 3 33.03 -5.10 5.59
CA PHE A 3 33.14 -3.67 5.93
C PHE A 3 33.71 -2.93 4.72
N LEU A 4 32.97 -1.95 4.21
CA LEU A 4 33.46 -1.01 3.21
C LEU A 4 34.02 0.20 3.94
N PHE A 5 35.36 0.35 3.92
CA PHE A 5 36.04 1.56 4.41
C PHE A 5 35.90 2.66 3.35
N LEU A 6 35.32 3.76 3.75
CA LEU A 6 35.28 4.99 2.94
C LEU A 6 36.47 5.86 3.36
N ALA A 7 37.46 6.00 2.47
CA ALA A 7 38.60 6.86 2.67
C ALA A 7 38.21 8.32 2.37
N CYS A 8 38.27 9.21 3.36
CA CYS A 8 38.24 10.65 3.17
C CYS A 8 39.66 11.18 2.95
N VAL A 9 39.95 11.70 1.77
CA VAL A 9 41.19 12.42 1.47
C VAL A 9 41.02 13.89 1.86
N ALA A 10 41.86 14.37 2.78
CA ALA A 10 41.94 15.78 3.14
C ALA A 10 43.08 16.43 2.38
N GLY A 11 42.83 17.48 1.64
CA GLY A 11 43.85 18.28 0.98
C GLY A 11 43.51 19.76 0.97
N GLY A 12 44.41 20.61 1.51
CA GLY A 12 44.63 21.99 1.07
C GLY A 12 44.05 23.10 1.96
N PHE A 13 44.97 23.87 2.59
CA PHE A 13 44.74 25.06 3.39
C PHE A 13 44.14 26.21 2.56
N ALA A 14 42.97 26.66 2.92
CA ALA A 14 42.43 28.00 2.69
C ALA A 14 41.44 28.27 3.82
N THR A 15 41.51 29.42 4.46
CA THR A 15 40.60 29.89 5.51
C THR A 15 39.23 30.19 4.94
N GLY A 16 38.50 29.14 4.59
CA GLY A 16 37.09 29.17 4.24
C GLY A 16 36.31 28.42 5.31
N VAL A 17 35.20 28.96 5.73
CA VAL A 17 34.24 28.30 6.62
C VAL A 17 33.87 26.96 5.99
N ALA A 18 34.45 25.87 6.49
CA ALA A 18 34.18 24.53 6.02
C ALA A 18 32.75 24.14 6.45
N SER A 19 31.79 24.32 5.56
CA SER A 19 30.49 23.70 5.71
C SER A 19 30.67 22.18 5.75
N LYS A 20 30.34 21.57 6.88
CA LYS A 20 30.32 20.11 7.03
C LYS A 20 29.45 19.48 5.93
N PRO A 21 29.92 18.46 5.22
CA PRO A 21 29.06 17.75 4.27
C PRO A 21 27.85 17.23 5.02
N VAL A 22 26.66 17.69 4.61
CA VAL A 22 25.41 17.13 5.10
C VAL A 22 25.27 15.74 4.48
N CYS A 23 25.54 14.72 5.29
CA CYS A 23 25.27 13.34 4.92
C CYS A 23 23.76 13.21 4.69
N LYS A 24 23.29 13.25 3.44
CA LYS A 24 21.90 12.96 3.11
C LYS A 24 21.63 11.51 3.48
N THR A 25 20.80 11.28 4.48
CA THR A 25 20.27 9.94 4.76
C THR A 25 19.58 9.43 3.48
N PRO A 26 19.91 8.22 3.02
CA PRO A 26 19.28 7.66 1.82
C PRO A 26 17.76 7.74 1.91
N GLU A 27 17.11 7.98 0.78
CA GLU A 27 15.66 7.89 0.70
C GLU A 27 15.25 6.42 0.84
N PRO A 28 14.17 6.11 1.61
CA PRO A 28 13.70 4.76 1.75
C PRO A 28 13.21 4.25 0.39
N ASP A 29 13.71 3.10 -0.03
CA ASP A 29 13.35 2.46 -1.28
C ASP A 29 12.72 1.11 -1.00
N TRP A 30 11.42 0.97 -1.29
CA TRP A 30 10.67 -0.26 -1.13
C TRP A 30 11.25 -1.45 -1.91
N ARG A 31 12.04 -1.17 -2.97
CA ARG A 31 12.69 -2.20 -3.79
C ARG A 31 13.74 -3.01 -3.03
N GLN A 32 14.25 -2.48 -1.92
CA GLN A 32 15.21 -3.17 -1.07
C GLN A 32 14.56 -4.21 -0.15
N ASP A 33 13.25 -4.03 0.12
CA ASP A 33 12.51 -4.86 1.08
C ASP A 33 11.55 -5.83 0.39
N VAL A 34 11.14 -5.56 -0.86
CA VAL A 34 10.11 -6.30 -1.57
C VAL A 34 10.57 -7.69 -2.02
N THR A 35 9.68 -8.69 -1.93
CA THR A 35 9.92 -10.02 -2.49
C THR A 35 9.75 -10.02 -4.03
N PRO A 36 10.45 -10.89 -4.78
CA PRO A 36 10.28 -10.98 -6.24
C PRO A 36 8.84 -11.25 -6.68
N ALA A 37 8.11 -12.09 -5.95
CA ALA A 37 6.71 -12.40 -6.23
C ALA A 37 5.82 -11.15 -6.08
N ASP A 38 6.13 -10.29 -5.10
CA ASP A 38 5.37 -9.08 -4.86
C ASP A 38 5.70 -7.97 -5.87
N VAL A 39 6.93 -7.94 -6.39
CA VAL A 39 7.26 -7.05 -7.52
C VAL A 39 6.34 -7.36 -8.72
N THR A 40 6.16 -8.65 -9.05
CA THR A 40 5.25 -9.08 -10.11
C THR A 40 3.83 -8.63 -9.83
N ARG A 41 3.30 -8.90 -8.65
CA ARG A 41 1.94 -8.45 -8.26
C ARG A 41 1.77 -6.93 -8.36
N LEU A 42 2.77 -6.15 -7.95
CA LEU A 42 2.70 -4.69 -8.03
C LEU A 42 2.64 -4.18 -9.49
N HIS A 43 3.38 -4.82 -10.39
CA HIS A 43 3.31 -4.48 -11.81
C HIS A 43 1.96 -4.82 -12.44
N GLU A 44 1.26 -5.80 -11.90
CA GLU A 44 -0.06 -6.25 -12.37
C GLU A 44 -1.24 -5.48 -11.74
N VAL A 45 -1.01 -4.42 -10.94
CA VAL A 45 -2.08 -3.65 -10.28
C VAL A 45 -3.16 -3.22 -11.28
N ARG A 46 -2.79 -2.63 -12.42
CA ARG A 46 -3.76 -2.16 -13.41
C ARG A 46 -4.49 -3.31 -14.08
N GLU A 47 -3.78 -4.37 -14.44
CA GLU A 47 -4.36 -5.54 -15.09
C GLU A 47 -5.36 -6.23 -14.14
N SER A 48 -4.95 -6.46 -12.89
CA SER A 48 -5.82 -7.03 -11.85
C SER A 48 -7.07 -6.18 -11.62
N PHE A 49 -6.94 -4.85 -11.67
CA PHE A 49 -8.07 -3.93 -11.51
C PHE A 49 -9.09 -4.09 -12.65
N VAL A 50 -8.64 -4.06 -13.90
CA VAL A 50 -9.50 -4.22 -15.07
C VAL A 50 -10.16 -5.60 -15.06
N LYS A 51 -9.40 -6.67 -14.78
CA LYS A 51 -9.88 -8.04 -14.69
C LYS A 51 -10.95 -8.19 -13.60
N ALA A 52 -10.69 -7.67 -12.40
CA ALA A 52 -11.61 -7.76 -11.28
C ALA A 52 -12.95 -7.03 -11.55
N LEU A 53 -12.87 -5.85 -12.18
CA LEU A 53 -14.08 -5.11 -12.60
C LEU A 53 -14.88 -5.88 -13.66
N ALA A 54 -14.20 -6.52 -14.61
CA ALA A 54 -14.88 -7.37 -15.62
C ALA A 54 -15.59 -8.55 -14.95
N GLN A 55 -14.93 -9.22 -14.01
CA GLN A 55 -15.54 -10.32 -13.24
C GLN A 55 -16.74 -9.85 -12.41
N ALA A 56 -16.64 -8.70 -11.72
CA ALA A 56 -17.75 -8.15 -10.94
C ALA A 56 -18.97 -7.82 -11.84
N ARG A 57 -18.73 -7.23 -13.01
CA ARG A 57 -19.81 -6.92 -13.97
C ARG A 57 -20.44 -8.19 -14.55
N ALA A 58 -19.66 -9.21 -14.87
CA ALA A 58 -20.15 -10.50 -15.35
C ALA A 58 -20.95 -11.26 -14.28
N GLY A 59 -20.69 -10.99 -12.98
CA GLY A 59 -21.44 -11.52 -11.85
C GLY A 59 -22.64 -10.66 -11.41
N ASP A 60 -23.22 -9.87 -12.32
CA ASP A 60 -24.39 -9.00 -12.10
C ASP A 60 -24.19 -7.84 -11.11
N HIS A 61 -22.95 -7.51 -10.74
CA HIS A 61 -22.61 -6.40 -9.84
C HIS A 61 -22.28 -5.07 -10.55
N GLY A 62 -22.69 -4.91 -11.81
CA GLY A 62 -22.41 -3.68 -12.57
C GLY A 62 -22.93 -2.41 -11.90
N LYS A 63 -24.11 -2.47 -11.26
CA LYS A 63 -24.70 -1.35 -10.52
C LYS A 63 -23.94 -1.06 -9.22
N ASP A 64 -23.42 -2.08 -8.55
CA ASP A 64 -22.63 -1.94 -7.33
C ASP A 64 -21.30 -1.27 -7.67
N VAL A 65 -20.61 -1.73 -8.71
CA VAL A 65 -19.40 -1.11 -9.23
C VAL A 65 -19.62 0.36 -9.60
N ALA A 66 -20.71 0.68 -10.31
CA ALA A 66 -21.02 2.06 -10.72
C ALA A 66 -21.26 2.99 -9.51
N ARG A 67 -21.87 2.50 -8.44
CA ARG A 67 -22.11 3.26 -7.20
C ARG A 67 -20.83 3.69 -6.49
N GLU A 68 -19.75 2.95 -6.64
CA GLU A 68 -18.45 3.27 -6.00
C GLU A 68 -17.73 4.44 -6.70
N GLY A 69 -18.10 4.78 -7.93
CA GLY A 69 -17.55 5.93 -8.65
C GLY A 69 -16.02 5.91 -8.75
N LEU A 70 -15.36 7.01 -8.35
CA LEU A 70 -13.92 7.16 -8.42
C LEU A 70 -13.13 6.09 -7.62
N LEU A 71 -13.73 5.48 -6.61
CA LEU A 71 -13.07 4.43 -5.84
C LEU A 71 -12.70 3.24 -6.73
N LEU A 72 -13.57 2.88 -7.65
CA LEU A 72 -13.42 1.76 -8.56
C LEU A 72 -13.13 2.19 -10.02
N ASP A 73 -12.70 3.42 -10.23
CA ASP A 73 -12.18 3.88 -11.52
C ASP A 73 -10.65 3.68 -11.55
N PRO A 74 -10.10 2.81 -12.42
CA PRO A 74 -8.67 2.55 -12.50
C PRO A 74 -7.81 3.79 -12.77
N ASP A 75 -8.39 4.84 -13.36
CA ASP A 75 -7.70 6.06 -13.79
C ASP A 75 -7.93 7.26 -12.85
N ALA A 76 -8.56 7.05 -11.70
CA ALA A 76 -8.93 8.13 -10.76
C ALA A 76 -7.75 8.75 -9.97
N ALA A 77 -6.55 8.17 -10.05
CA ALA A 77 -5.40 8.64 -9.28
C ALA A 77 -5.01 10.08 -9.65
N ILE A 78 -4.89 10.95 -8.64
CA ILE A 78 -4.44 12.34 -8.77
C ILE A 78 -3.15 12.57 -7.99
N ASP A 79 -2.48 13.70 -8.24
CA ASP A 79 -1.25 14.06 -7.55
C ASP A 79 -1.48 14.24 -6.03
N GLY A 80 -0.42 14.00 -5.25
CA GLY A 80 -0.47 14.08 -3.79
C GLY A 80 -0.87 12.75 -3.13
N ALA A 81 -0.29 11.64 -3.59
CA ALA A 81 -0.55 10.29 -3.07
C ALA A 81 -0.22 10.09 -1.60
N ALA A 82 0.66 10.92 -1.01
CA ALA A 82 1.06 10.77 0.38
C ALA A 82 -0.16 10.76 1.30
N LEU A 83 -0.37 9.62 1.96
CA LEU A 83 -1.44 9.43 2.92
C LEU A 83 -1.04 10.13 4.22
N PRO A 84 -1.77 11.19 4.67
CA PRO A 84 -1.44 11.92 5.88
C PRO A 84 -1.45 11.06 7.14
N VAL A 85 -0.66 11.44 8.14
CA VAL A 85 -0.72 10.86 9.48
C VAL A 85 -2.08 11.17 10.11
N GLY A 86 -2.72 10.18 10.72
CA GLY A 86 -4.03 10.33 11.35
C GLY A 86 -4.82 9.04 11.43
N ASP A 87 -6.05 9.17 11.90
CA ASP A 87 -7.04 8.10 11.95
C ASP A 87 -7.95 8.15 10.72
N TYR A 88 -8.39 7.00 10.27
CA TYR A 88 -9.16 6.81 9.05
C TYR A 88 -10.30 5.82 9.26
N HIS A 89 -11.41 6.07 8.59
CA HIS A 89 -12.38 5.02 8.27
C HIS A 89 -11.91 4.30 7.02
N CYS A 90 -11.76 2.98 7.10
CA CYS A 90 -11.24 2.16 6.02
C CYS A 90 -12.22 1.03 5.68
N ARG A 91 -12.78 1.10 4.47
CA ARG A 91 -13.76 0.14 3.95
C ARG A 91 -13.10 -0.72 2.87
N THR A 92 -13.17 -2.04 3.02
CA THR A 92 -12.63 -2.97 2.02
C THR A 92 -13.74 -3.38 1.04
N ILE A 93 -13.43 -3.34 -0.24
CA ILE A 93 -14.20 -3.97 -1.31
C ILE A 93 -13.33 -5.06 -1.93
N LYS A 94 -13.83 -6.28 -1.97
CA LYS A 94 -13.23 -7.41 -2.68
C LYS A 94 -13.87 -7.53 -4.05
N LEU A 95 -13.04 -7.57 -5.09
CA LEU A 95 -13.47 -7.59 -6.50
C LEU A 95 -12.90 -8.78 -7.22
N GLY A 96 -13.75 -9.42 -8.00
CA GLY A 96 -13.41 -10.63 -8.73
C GLY A 96 -13.07 -11.80 -7.81
N SER A 97 -12.85 -12.95 -8.39
CA SER A 97 -12.43 -14.15 -7.67
C SER A 97 -11.30 -14.87 -8.39
N GLN A 98 -10.39 -15.43 -7.61
CA GLN A 98 -9.36 -16.36 -8.11
C GLN A 98 -9.89 -17.80 -8.20
N SER A 99 -11.06 -18.08 -7.64
CA SER A 99 -11.75 -19.37 -7.74
C SER A 99 -13.00 -19.27 -8.62
N VAL A 100 -13.42 -20.41 -9.20
CA VAL A 100 -14.58 -20.47 -10.11
C VAL A 100 -15.90 -20.13 -9.41
N SER A 101 -16.03 -20.43 -8.13
CA SER A 101 -17.26 -20.28 -7.34
C SER A 101 -17.23 -19.16 -6.30
N GLY A 102 -16.16 -18.38 -6.27
CA GLY A 102 -16.02 -17.29 -5.31
C GLY A 102 -16.87 -16.07 -5.69
N PRO A 103 -17.24 -15.23 -4.71
CA PRO A 103 -18.01 -14.02 -4.96
C PRO A 103 -17.20 -13.03 -5.80
N SER A 104 -17.85 -12.40 -6.79
CA SER A 104 -17.20 -11.44 -7.68
C SER A 104 -17.24 -10.00 -7.17
N PHE A 105 -18.03 -9.72 -6.13
CA PHE A 105 -18.09 -8.42 -5.45
C PHE A 105 -18.55 -8.60 -4.00
N VAL A 106 -17.77 -8.08 -3.06
CA VAL A 106 -18.16 -8.01 -1.64
C VAL A 106 -17.70 -6.67 -1.08
N SER A 107 -18.62 -5.90 -0.50
CA SER A 107 -18.30 -4.67 0.23
C SER A 107 -18.50 -4.90 1.73
N TYR A 108 -17.48 -4.61 2.52
CA TYR A 108 -17.52 -4.75 3.98
C TYR A 108 -17.87 -3.41 4.65
N PRO A 109 -18.34 -3.42 5.88
CA PRO A 109 -18.46 -2.20 6.67
C PRO A 109 -17.12 -1.49 6.84
N ALA A 110 -17.16 -0.17 7.03
CA ALA A 110 -15.96 0.59 7.38
C ALA A 110 -15.45 0.20 8.77
N LEU A 111 -14.15 0.08 8.88
CA LEU A 111 -13.40 -0.21 10.10
C LEU A 111 -12.41 0.93 10.36
N ASP A 112 -11.70 0.88 11.49
CA ASP A 112 -10.73 1.90 11.85
C ASP A 112 -9.33 1.54 11.38
N CYS A 113 -8.68 2.52 10.78
CA CYS A 113 -7.28 2.43 10.38
C CYS A 113 -6.51 3.61 10.93
N ARG A 114 -5.21 3.43 11.10
CA ARG A 114 -4.30 4.47 11.57
C ARG A 114 -3.04 4.53 10.73
N VAL A 115 -2.63 5.76 10.43
CA VAL A 115 -1.35 6.09 9.80
C VAL A 115 -0.50 6.84 10.81
N THR A 116 0.74 6.38 11.02
CA THR A 116 1.70 7.02 11.91
C THR A 116 3.00 7.30 11.17
N ALA A 117 3.69 8.38 11.54
CA ALA A 117 5.00 8.68 11.00
C ALA A 117 6.04 7.65 11.49
N ASN A 118 6.97 7.28 10.62
CA ASN A 118 8.11 6.43 10.92
C ASN A 118 9.33 6.89 10.09
N GLY A 119 9.97 7.96 10.54
CA GLY A 119 11.05 8.61 9.79
C GLY A 119 10.55 9.18 8.45
N LYS A 120 11.14 8.71 7.35
CA LYS A 120 10.77 9.12 5.98
C LYS A 120 9.66 8.28 5.34
N VAL A 121 9.18 7.25 6.03
CA VAL A 121 8.05 6.40 5.65
C VAL A 121 6.91 6.58 6.63
N SER A 122 5.76 6.00 6.33
CA SER A 122 4.64 5.92 7.27
C SER A 122 4.27 4.47 7.55
N ARG A 123 3.73 4.23 8.72
CA ARG A 123 3.17 2.94 9.09
C ARG A 123 1.65 3.01 8.96
N PHE A 124 1.09 2.03 8.27
CA PHE A 124 -0.36 1.81 8.18
C PHE A 124 -0.76 0.60 9.02
N VAL A 125 -1.85 0.72 9.76
CA VAL A 125 -2.43 -0.36 10.57
C VAL A 125 -3.94 -0.30 10.49
N ARG A 126 -4.61 -1.40 10.13
CA ARG A 126 -6.03 -1.60 10.45
C ARG A 126 -6.14 -2.00 11.92
N VAL A 127 -6.91 -1.24 12.68
CA VAL A 127 -6.95 -1.36 14.16
C VAL A 127 -7.85 -2.50 14.61
N ASN A 128 -8.96 -2.73 13.90
CA ASN A 128 -9.97 -3.70 14.27
C ASN A 128 -10.36 -4.61 13.09
N GLY A 129 -11.20 -5.61 13.36
CA GLY A 129 -11.62 -6.63 12.41
C GLY A 129 -10.76 -7.90 12.42
N LEU A 130 -11.24 -8.92 11.69
CA LEU A 130 -10.60 -10.24 11.66
C LEU A 130 -9.40 -10.32 10.69
N GLN A 131 -9.36 -9.44 9.68
CA GLN A 131 -8.27 -9.34 8.71
C GLN A 131 -7.72 -7.92 8.79
N ARG A 132 -6.52 -7.75 9.37
CA ARG A 132 -5.94 -6.44 9.66
C ARG A 132 -4.63 -6.23 8.88
N PRO A 133 -4.68 -5.63 7.68
CA PRO A 133 -3.48 -5.20 6.97
C PRO A 133 -2.65 -4.27 7.85
N THR A 134 -1.35 -4.58 7.94
CA THR A 134 -0.39 -3.79 8.71
C THR A 134 0.93 -3.75 7.97
N GLY A 135 1.51 -2.57 7.78
CA GLY A 135 2.76 -2.46 7.02
C GLY A 135 3.28 -1.03 6.90
N THR A 136 4.19 -0.86 5.96
CA THR A 136 4.89 0.40 5.67
C THR A 136 4.42 0.98 4.35
N LEU A 137 4.25 2.29 4.33
CA LEU A 137 3.95 3.09 3.15
C LEU A 137 5.23 3.79 2.70
N TYR A 138 5.72 3.43 1.54
CA TYR A 138 6.92 4.02 0.93
C TYR A 138 6.52 5.04 -0.12
N PRO A 139 7.17 6.20 -0.19
CA PRO A 139 6.98 7.10 -1.33
C PRO A 139 7.48 6.40 -2.61
N ALA A 140 6.73 6.51 -3.71
CA ALA A 140 7.10 5.94 -5.00
C ALA A 140 7.03 6.96 -6.13
N SER A 141 5.96 7.76 -6.19
CA SER A 141 5.79 8.86 -7.13
C SER A 141 4.86 9.94 -6.56
N VAL A 142 4.62 11.01 -7.31
CA VAL A 142 3.63 12.04 -6.92
C VAL A 142 2.20 11.49 -6.87
N ARG A 143 1.91 10.40 -7.58
CA ARG A 143 0.57 9.77 -7.65
C ARG A 143 0.44 8.47 -6.89
N GLN A 144 1.54 7.92 -6.35
CA GLN A 144 1.52 6.60 -5.76
C GLN A 144 2.50 6.46 -4.60
N GLN A 145 2.05 5.83 -3.51
CA GLN A 145 2.91 5.20 -2.52
C GLN A 145 2.82 3.67 -2.71
N VAL A 146 3.85 2.95 -2.30
CA VAL A 146 3.83 1.48 -2.24
C VAL A 146 3.62 1.06 -0.79
N PHE A 147 2.62 0.21 -0.58
CA PHE A 147 2.39 -0.49 0.68
C PHE A 147 3.08 -1.85 0.65
N LEU A 148 3.95 -2.10 1.61
CA LEU A 148 4.48 -3.43 1.92
C LEU A 148 4.07 -3.81 3.34
N GLY A 149 3.39 -4.94 3.46
CA GLY A 149 2.84 -5.32 4.75
C GLY A 149 2.51 -6.80 4.86
N THR A 150 1.84 -7.10 5.94
CA THR A 150 1.35 -8.44 6.25
C THR A 150 -0.09 -8.38 6.72
N LEU A 151 -0.78 -9.50 6.60
CA LEU A 151 -2.12 -9.68 7.13
C LEU A 151 -2.05 -10.27 8.54
N VAL A 152 -2.57 -9.53 9.52
CA VAL A 152 -2.79 -10.00 10.89
C VAL A 152 -4.18 -10.61 10.94
N LEU A 153 -4.30 -11.81 11.48
CA LEU A 153 -5.54 -12.59 11.48
C LEU A 153 -6.13 -12.71 12.89
N SER A 154 -7.45 -12.65 12.97
CA SER A 154 -8.27 -12.96 14.16
C SER A 154 -7.72 -12.33 15.46
N ASP A 155 -7.34 -13.15 16.40
CA ASP A 155 -6.87 -12.80 17.75
C ASP A 155 -5.36 -12.53 17.86
N GLU A 156 -4.63 -12.60 16.75
CA GLU A 156 -3.20 -12.29 16.74
C GLU A 156 -2.97 -10.85 17.25
N THR A 157 -2.09 -10.71 18.23
CA THR A 157 -1.75 -9.42 18.84
C THR A 157 -0.52 -8.77 18.21
N ARG A 158 0.25 -9.51 17.40
CA ARG A 158 1.46 -9.02 16.76
C ARG A 158 1.46 -9.37 15.27
N ALA A 159 1.81 -8.38 14.46
CA ALA A 159 2.07 -8.59 13.05
C ALA A 159 3.38 -9.33 12.85
N LEU A 160 3.41 -10.26 11.92
CA LEU A 160 4.66 -10.80 11.38
C LEU A 160 5.38 -9.71 10.59
N ASN A 161 6.69 -9.81 10.49
CA ASN A 161 7.43 -8.96 9.56
C ASN A 161 7.10 -9.36 8.12
N TYR A 162 7.01 -8.37 7.23
CA TYR A 162 6.88 -8.61 5.80
C TYR A 162 8.01 -9.55 5.30
N GLY A 163 7.67 -10.46 4.40
CA GLY A 163 8.60 -11.48 3.89
C GLY A 163 8.78 -12.71 4.79
N ARG A 164 8.25 -12.70 6.02
CA ARG A 164 8.37 -13.85 6.93
C ARG A 164 7.42 -14.99 6.60
N ASP A 165 6.22 -14.64 6.17
CA ASP A 165 5.17 -15.56 5.74
C ASP A 165 4.63 -15.06 4.40
N THR A 166 4.99 -15.75 3.32
CA THR A 166 4.64 -15.33 1.96
C THR A 166 3.14 -15.35 1.72
N ASP A 167 2.40 -16.20 2.43
CA ASP A 167 0.95 -16.32 2.32
C ASP A 167 0.23 -15.11 2.91
N ARG A 168 0.89 -14.40 3.82
CA ARG A 168 0.37 -13.19 4.46
C ARG A 168 0.96 -11.90 3.91
N ASN A 169 1.94 -12.01 3.02
CA ASN A 169 2.53 -10.83 2.40
C ASN A 169 1.47 -10.04 1.63
N MET A 170 1.44 -8.75 1.88
CA MET A 170 0.57 -7.80 1.19
C MET A 170 1.41 -6.74 0.49
N ILE A 171 1.12 -6.52 -0.76
CA ILE A 171 1.65 -5.43 -1.55
C ILE A 171 0.51 -4.65 -2.18
N GLY A 172 0.68 -3.35 -2.33
CA GLY A 172 -0.33 -2.53 -3.00
C GLY A 172 0.13 -1.14 -3.36
N ALA A 173 -0.68 -0.50 -4.17
CA ALA A 173 -0.57 0.90 -4.54
C ALA A 173 -1.51 1.73 -3.67
N VAL A 174 -0.98 2.81 -3.06
CA VAL A 174 -1.82 3.79 -2.38
C VAL A 174 -1.88 5.05 -3.24
N GLU A 175 -3.09 5.50 -3.53
CA GLU A 175 -3.38 6.56 -4.47
C GLU A 175 -4.37 7.55 -3.88
N ARG A 176 -4.19 8.83 -4.18
CA ARG A 176 -5.19 9.84 -3.87
C ARG A 176 -6.23 9.90 -5.00
N ILE A 177 -7.50 9.89 -4.65
CA ILE A 177 -8.62 9.91 -5.61
C ILE A 177 -9.59 11.07 -5.36
N GLY A 178 -9.28 11.95 -4.42
CA GLY A 178 -10.10 13.12 -4.10
C GLY A 178 -9.42 14.04 -3.10
N PRO A 179 -10.03 15.19 -2.74
CA PRO A 179 -9.43 16.17 -1.84
C PRO A 179 -9.05 15.58 -0.47
N ARG A 180 -9.90 14.71 0.07
CA ARG A 180 -9.73 14.02 1.35
C ARG A 180 -10.08 12.53 1.22
N ARG A 181 -9.67 11.89 0.12
CA ARG A 181 -9.96 10.48 -0.12
C ARG A 181 -8.80 9.82 -0.81
N TRP A 182 -8.40 8.68 -0.28
CA TRP A 182 -7.37 7.80 -0.84
C TRP A 182 -7.94 6.41 -1.02
N ARG A 183 -7.24 5.60 -1.79
CA ARG A 183 -7.47 4.16 -1.86
C ARG A 183 -6.16 3.41 -1.77
N MET A 184 -6.21 2.20 -1.22
CA MET A 184 -5.15 1.21 -1.32
C MET A 184 -5.64 0.08 -2.20
N VAL A 185 -4.91 -0.21 -3.26
CA VAL A 185 -5.23 -1.23 -4.26
C VAL A 185 -4.29 -2.39 -4.08
N LEU A 186 -4.80 -3.57 -3.74
CA LEU A 186 -4.05 -4.78 -3.40
C LEU A 186 -4.33 -5.85 -4.46
N PRO A 187 -3.41 -6.07 -5.41
CA PRO A 187 -3.58 -7.06 -6.47
C PRO A 187 -3.38 -8.47 -5.94
N TYR A 188 -4.20 -9.39 -6.38
CA TYR A 188 -4.14 -10.82 -6.08
C TYR A 188 -3.85 -11.13 -4.60
N PRO A 189 -4.66 -10.62 -3.66
CA PRO A 189 -4.50 -10.98 -2.26
C PRO A 189 -4.70 -12.49 -2.11
N ARG A 190 -3.97 -13.10 -1.17
CA ARG A 190 -3.79 -14.55 -1.13
C ARG A 190 -5.08 -15.36 -1.11
N PHE A 191 -6.15 -14.87 -0.52
CA PHE A 191 -7.17 -15.80 -0.09
C PHE A 191 -8.45 -15.87 -0.93
N ASP A 192 -8.79 -14.91 -1.78
CA ASP A 192 -10.09 -15.01 -2.44
C ASP A 192 -10.24 -14.19 -3.73
N SER A 193 -10.00 -12.90 -3.63
CA SER A 193 -10.35 -11.92 -4.66
C SER A 193 -9.23 -11.74 -5.68
N THR A 194 -9.60 -11.31 -6.86
CA THR A 194 -8.63 -10.85 -7.86
C THR A 194 -8.00 -9.52 -7.44
N LEU A 195 -8.78 -8.68 -6.72
CA LEU A 195 -8.35 -7.37 -6.24
C LEU A 195 -9.08 -7.01 -4.94
N ASP A 196 -8.34 -6.49 -3.96
CA ASP A 196 -8.95 -5.75 -2.85
C ASP A 196 -8.70 -4.25 -3.03
N VAL A 197 -9.75 -3.46 -2.83
CA VAL A 197 -9.66 -2.00 -2.76
C VAL A 197 -10.07 -1.54 -1.37
N ILE A 198 -9.19 -0.84 -0.68
CA ILE A 198 -9.49 -0.24 0.62
C ILE A 198 -9.71 1.25 0.41
N ASP A 199 -10.94 1.71 0.63
CA ASP A 199 -11.33 3.12 0.68
C ASP A 199 -10.82 3.74 1.97
N LEU A 200 -10.10 4.84 1.90
CA LEU A 200 -9.44 5.50 3.04
C LEU A 200 -9.95 6.95 3.13
N VAL A 201 -10.76 7.21 4.13
CA VAL A 201 -11.34 8.53 4.41
C VAL A 201 -10.90 8.96 5.80
N PRO A 202 -10.25 10.13 5.97
CA PRO A 202 -9.90 10.65 7.29
C PRO A 202 -11.09 10.68 8.22
N ALA A 203 -10.90 10.26 9.48
CA ALA A 203 -11.96 10.22 10.49
C ALA A 203 -12.41 11.62 10.95
N ASN A 204 -11.57 12.66 10.71
CA ASN A 204 -11.82 14.07 11.10
C ASN A 204 -11.59 15.02 9.92
#